data_28b9b5ba1be743265e915228004577f7
#
_entry.id   28b9b5ba1be743265e915228004577f7
#
_cell.length_a   1.000
_cell.length_b   1.000
_cell.length_c   1.000
_cell.angle_alpha   90.00
_cell.angle_beta   90.00
_cell.angle_gamma   90.00
#
_symmetry.space_group_name_H-M   'P 1'
#
loop_
_entity.id
_entity.type
_entity.pdbx_description
1 polymer ?
#
loop_
_entity_poly.entity_id
_entity_poly.type
_entity_poly.pdbx_seq_one_letter_code
_entity_poly.pdbx_strand_id
1 'polypeptide(L)'
;MTRPLNLIYAVEEVPPVAILIGSAIQHIAVMAITLIFPLILAREANLSGSQTLDLVSLSMLGLGVATVCLSVRLPFVGSGYLCPAAYTAIYLGPSLFALRRGGLDLVFGMTITAGIIQLGIAPLLKRLRALLPSEIAGLVIAILGLALASLGVSYGLGIDNGGSIKPDYVIVSGIALATMCILNIWTKGYGKMFCVLIGIVAGYVASFAVGILDFPTIFAGTNAQLVRVPHLEHIGWSFDPYLLAPFLVAALAATVRVTGDISNAQRLNDADWVRPNFISLAGAVSANGIAMIFCGLIGGFGINSYSSSIGLSGATGVTSRSVGYAIGAGFAVLALIPAAAEVFAAMPLPVMGAALFFTAAFVLTSGLQMITARMLDARKNVVIGFSFGMAVVADIYHNALTAVPFVFQPIFGNSLVLGTVCAVLLNLITRIGVRQRVSIKLAPGAINREGVEQFLSENGARWAARRDVMNRATFGVVQLLEVLGDSPKGVEVEASFDEFNLDVRVRYAGAPLSIPEKKPAPREIMASEDGERLLAGYLLRRSADRISSRQSGETVEVTLHYDH
;
A
#
# COMPACT_ATOMS: atom_id res chain seq x y z
N MET A 1 -1.90 23.19 2.38
CA MET A 1 -2.94 22.26 2.83
C MET A 1 -4.08 23.06 3.39
N THR A 2 -5.24 22.92 2.79
CA THR A 2 -6.47 23.56 3.29
C THR A 2 -7.12 22.59 4.26
N ARG A 3 -7.33 23.01 5.52
CA ARG A 3 -7.87 22.13 6.57
C ARG A 3 -9.30 21.70 6.22
N PRO A 4 -9.61 20.39 6.14
CA PRO A 4 -10.97 19.89 6.05
C PRO A 4 -11.79 20.24 7.30
N LEU A 5 -13.09 20.52 7.11
CA LEU A 5 -14.00 20.94 8.19
C LEU A 5 -14.24 19.86 9.27
N ASN A 6 -14.05 18.59 8.91
CA ASN A 6 -14.25 17.43 9.79
C ASN A 6 -13.05 17.11 10.68
N LEU A 7 -11.91 17.81 10.54
CA LEU A 7 -10.74 17.58 11.37
C LEU A 7 -10.82 18.38 12.68
N ILE A 8 -10.67 17.64 13.79
CA ILE A 8 -10.56 18.24 15.13
C ILE A 8 -9.12 18.66 15.41
N TYR A 9 -8.14 17.76 15.10
CA TYR A 9 -6.71 18.04 15.22
C TYR A 9 -6.00 17.63 13.93
N ALA A 10 -5.38 18.60 13.27
CA ALA A 10 -4.62 18.42 12.05
C ALA A 10 -3.21 17.87 12.33
N VAL A 11 -2.48 17.53 11.26
CA VAL A 11 -1.18 16.81 11.30
C VAL A 11 -0.14 17.46 12.22
N GLU A 12 -0.02 18.80 12.19
CA GLU A 12 1.00 19.56 12.94
C GLU A 12 0.53 19.97 14.34
N GLU A 13 -0.76 19.83 14.65
CA GLU A 13 -1.34 20.24 15.92
C GLU A 13 -1.09 19.16 16.99
N VAL A 14 -0.80 19.56 18.21
CA VAL A 14 -0.64 18.65 19.36
C VAL A 14 -1.94 18.64 20.17
N PRO A 15 -2.67 17.50 20.22
CA PRO A 15 -3.87 17.41 21.06
C PRO A 15 -3.53 17.52 22.55
N PRO A 16 -4.51 17.92 23.40
CA PRO A 16 -4.38 17.79 24.84
C PRO A 16 -4.03 16.35 25.25
N VAL A 17 -3.29 16.20 26.37
CA VAL A 17 -2.74 14.90 26.81
C VAL A 17 -3.80 13.80 26.91
N ALA A 18 -5.00 14.12 27.41
CA ALA A 18 -6.09 13.15 27.53
C ALA A 18 -6.55 12.62 26.15
N ILE A 19 -6.67 13.49 25.14
CA ILE A 19 -7.04 13.12 23.77
C ILE A 19 -5.89 12.36 23.10
N LEU A 20 -4.64 12.80 23.33
CA LEU A 20 -3.45 12.16 22.81
C LEU A 20 -3.36 10.71 23.29
N ILE A 21 -3.47 10.48 24.60
CA ILE A 21 -3.42 9.14 25.20
C ILE A 21 -4.63 8.30 24.76
N GLY A 22 -5.84 8.87 24.80
CA GLY A 22 -7.05 8.17 24.37
C GLY A 22 -6.99 7.72 22.92
N SER A 23 -6.53 8.60 22.02
CA SER A 23 -6.31 8.24 20.60
C SER A 23 -5.21 7.18 20.45
N ALA A 24 -4.09 7.29 21.16
CA ALA A 24 -3.02 6.29 21.12
C ALA A 24 -3.52 4.92 21.55
N ILE A 25 -4.27 4.81 22.65
CA ILE A 25 -4.86 3.55 23.15
C ILE A 25 -5.79 2.93 22.09
N GLN A 26 -6.64 3.74 21.45
CA GLN A 26 -7.52 3.27 20.37
C GLN A 26 -6.73 2.66 19.20
N HIS A 27 -5.68 3.34 18.75
CA HIS A 27 -4.82 2.84 17.68
C HIS A 27 -4.07 1.57 18.11
N ILE A 28 -3.50 1.53 19.31
CA ILE A 28 -2.81 0.35 19.86
C ILE A 28 -3.74 -0.85 19.89
N ALA A 29 -4.98 -0.70 20.37
CA ALA A 29 -5.95 -1.78 20.42
C ALA A 29 -6.28 -2.35 19.02
N VAL A 30 -6.41 -1.49 18.02
CA VAL A 30 -6.65 -1.93 16.62
C VAL A 30 -5.41 -2.57 16.01
N MET A 31 -4.22 -2.04 16.30
CA MET A 31 -2.94 -2.56 15.79
C MET A 31 -2.54 -3.89 16.44
N ALA A 32 -2.85 -4.08 17.73
CA ALA A 32 -2.51 -5.28 18.49
C ALA A 32 -3.07 -6.57 17.86
N ILE A 33 -4.18 -6.49 17.14
CA ILE A 33 -4.76 -7.61 16.39
C ILE A 33 -3.74 -8.22 15.42
N THR A 34 -2.84 -7.40 14.86
CA THR A 34 -1.85 -7.84 13.87
C THR A 34 -0.70 -8.64 14.47
N LEU A 35 -0.58 -8.71 15.82
CA LEU A 35 0.35 -9.60 16.51
C LEU A 35 0.04 -11.09 16.28
N ILE A 36 -1.12 -11.39 15.73
CA ILE A 36 -1.46 -12.76 15.29
C ILE A 36 -0.45 -13.30 14.27
N PHE A 37 0.15 -12.46 13.40
CA PHE A 37 1.08 -12.93 12.39
C PHE A 37 2.43 -13.42 12.97
N PRO A 38 3.12 -12.66 13.85
CA PRO A 38 4.28 -13.19 14.56
C PRO A 38 3.94 -14.45 15.39
N LEU A 39 2.75 -14.50 16.00
CA LEU A 39 2.32 -15.66 16.76
C LEU A 39 2.14 -16.91 15.89
N ILE A 40 1.64 -16.77 14.66
CA ILE A 40 1.59 -17.87 13.67
C ILE A 40 3.00 -18.40 13.42
N LEU A 41 3.97 -17.52 13.19
CA LEU A 41 5.36 -17.92 12.98
C LEU A 41 5.95 -18.63 14.19
N ALA A 42 5.67 -18.14 15.41
CA ALA A 42 6.12 -18.79 16.65
C ALA A 42 5.61 -20.22 16.75
N ARG A 43 4.33 -20.43 16.41
CA ARG A 43 3.70 -21.76 16.44
C ARG A 43 4.23 -22.69 15.36
N GLU A 44 4.31 -22.23 14.13
CA GLU A 44 4.87 -23.01 13.00
C GLU A 44 6.35 -23.35 13.22
N ALA A 45 7.09 -22.49 13.95
CA ALA A 45 8.46 -22.73 14.36
C ALA A 45 8.58 -23.63 15.60
N ASN A 46 7.47 -24.04 16.23
CA ASN A 46 7.44 -24.81 17.47
C ASN A 46 8.27 -24.17 18.60
N LEU A 47 8.18 -22.84 18.77
CA LEU A 47 8.90 -22.13 19.82
C LEU A 47 8.39 -22.53 21.20
N SER A 48 9.29 -22.54 22.19
CA SER A 48 8.92 -22.68 23.60
C SER A 48 8.06 -21.50 24.07
N GLY A 49 7.35 -21.67 25.17
CA GLY A 49 6.51 -20.60 25.73
C GLY A 49 7.31 -19.32 26.01
N SER A 50 8.51 -19.41 26.57
CA SER A 50 9.38 -18.26 26.83
C SER A 50 9.86 -17.55 25.56
N GLN A 51 10.25 -18.29 24.53
CA GLN A 51 10.66 -17.75 23.23
C GLN A 51 9.48 -17.10 22.51
N THR A 52 8.28 -17.67 22.63
CA THR A 52 7.04 -17.08 22.07
C THR A 52 6.74 -15.74 22.74
N LEU A 53 6.89 -15.65 24.06
CA LEU A 53 6.72 -14.39 24.80
C LEU A 53 7.74 -13.34 24.34
N ASP A 54 9.01 -13.72 24.20
CA ASP A 54 10.06 -12.81 23.73
C ASP A 54 9.75 -12.32 22.30
N LEU A 55 9.35 -13.21 21.38
CA LEU A 55 8.98 -12.85 20.02
C LEU A 55 7.80 -11.88 19.98
N VAL A 56 6.75 -12.10 20.78
CA VAL A 56 5.58 -11.22 20.85
C VAL A 56 5.96 -9.86 21.44
N SER A 57 6.75 -9.83 22.52
CA SER A 57 7.23 -8.58 23.14
C SER A 57 8.11 -7.77 22.15
N LEU A 58 9.05 -8.41 21.48
CA LEU A 58 9.88 -7.77 20.44
C LEU A 58 9.02 -7.29 19.25
N SER A 59 7.98 -8.05 18.91
CA SER A 59 7.03 -7.65 17.88
C SER A 59 6.24 -6.39 18.28
N MET A 60 5.84 -6.24 19.56
CA MET A 60 5.25 -5.01 20.05
C MET A 60 6.21 -3.83 19.93
N LEU A 61 7.47 -4.01 20.30
CA LEU A 61 8.51 -2.98 20.14
C LEU A 61 8.69 -2.60 18.67
N GLY A 62 8.70 -3.60 17.77
CA GLY A 62 8.77 -3.40 16.32
C GLY A 62 7.64 -2.54 15.78
N LEU A 63 6.39 -2.79 16.20
CA LEU A 63 5.22 -1.96 15.83
C LEU A 63 5.37 -0.52 16.30
N GLY A 64 5.87 -0.32 17.52
CA GLY A 64 6.09 1.01 18.08
C GLY A 64 7.10 1.80 17.26
N VAL A 65 8.30 1.24 17.04
CA VAL A 65 9.37 1.88 16.26
C VAL A 65 8.92 2.13 14.81
N ALA A 66 8.27 1.18 14.19
CA ALA A 66 7.77 1.31 12.84
C ALA A 66 6.76 2.46 12.68
N THR A 67 5.83 2.59 13.64
CA THR A 67 4.84 3.68 13.66
C THR A 67 5.50 5.04 13.78
N VAL A 68 6.52 5.16 14.62
CA VAL A 68 7.31 6.39 14.76
C VAL A 68 8.04 6.69 13.44
N CYS A 69 8.74 5.71 12.86
CA CYS A 69 9.46 5.87 11.60
C CYS A 69 8.55 6.32 10.45
N LEU A 70 7.35 5.73 10.33
CA LEU A 70 6.38 6.08 9.29
C LEU A 70 5.78 7.48 9.51
N SER A 71 5.58 7.90 10.76
CA SER A 71 4.92 9.17 11.11
C SER A 71 5.87 10.37 11.10
N VAL A 72 7.18 10.15 11.23
CA VAL A 72 8.18 11.22 11.29
C VAL A 72 8.25 11.99 9.96
N ARG A 73 8.73 13.25 10.01
CA ARG A 73 8.99 14.07 8.82
C ARG A 73 10.47 14.46 8.81
N LEU A 74 11.29 13.62 8.21
CA LEU A 74 12.71 13.88 7.97
C LEU A 74 12.99 13.97 6.46
N PRO A 75 14.11 14.56 6.04
CA PRO A 75 14.55 14.44 4.65
C PRO A 75 14.69 12.96 4.28
N PHE A 76 13.98 12.53 3.24
CA PHE A 76 13.99 11.16 2.69
C PHE A 76 13.38 10.05 3.57
N VAL A 77 12.97 10.31 4.82
CA VAL A 77 12.42 9.31 5.74
C VAL A 77 11.14 9.82 6.40
N GLY A 78 10.11 8.98 6.42
CA GLY A 78 8.81 9.27 7.03
C GLY A 78 7.81 9.93 6.08
N SER A 79 6.54 9.68 6.35
CA SER A 79 5.44 10.23 5.56
C SER A 79 5.14 11.69 5.89
N GLY A 80 5.41 12.10 7.13
CA GLY A 80 4.97 13.37 7.70
C GLY A 80 3.49 13.38 8.12
N TYR A 81 2.80 12.24 8.08
CA TYR A 81 1.40 12.06 8.50
C TYR A 81 1.31 11.02 9.60
N LEU A 82 0.22 11.01 10.35
CA LEU A 82 -0.09 9.90 11.26
C LEU A 82 -0.28 8.62 10.42
N CYS A 83 0.70 7.73 10.48
CA CYS A 83 0.73 6.49 9.73
C CYS A 83 1.12 5.34 10.64
N PRO A 84 0.17 4.74 11.36
CA PRO A 84 0.44 3.57 12.18
C PRO A 84 0.90 2.38 11.35
N ALA A 85 1.82 1.58 11.91
CA ALA A 85 2.32 0.35 11.31
C ALA A 85 1.52 -0.87 11.78
N ALA A 86 1.58 -1.94 11.00
CA ALA A 86 1.01 -3.24 11.37
C ALA A 86 1.84 -4.38 10.79
N TYR A 87 1.88 -5.51 11.46
CA TYR A 87 2.32 -6.75 10.83
C TYR A 87 1.37 -7.10 9.70
N THR A 88 1.91 -7.52 8.59
CA THR A 88 1.10 -7.69 7.38
C THR A 88 1.18 -9.09 6.82
N ALA A 89 0.03 -9.58 6.44
CA ALA A 89 -0.13 -10.83 5.72
C ALA A 89 0.69 -10.90 4.41
N ILE A 90 1.07 -9.75 3.83
CA ILE A 90 1.84 -9.69 2.58
C ILE A 90 3.14 -10.51 2.69
N TYR A 91 3.76 -10.51 3.87
CA TYR A 91 4.99 -11.27 4.12
C TYR A 91 4.75 -12.66 4.71
N LEU A 92 3.50 -13.04 5.07
CA LEU A 92 3.25 -14.30 5.76
C LEU A 92 3.63 -15.52 4.90
N GLY A 93 3.15 -15.58 3.66
CA GLY A 93 3.46 -16.68 2.75
C GLY A 93 4.96 -16.85 2.50
N PRO A 94 5.70 -15.82 2.06
CA PRO A 94 7.14 -15.85 1.94
C PRO A 94 7.87 -16.26 3.23
N SER A 95 7.41 -15.77 4.39
CA SER A 95 8.02 -16.08 5.69
C SER A 95 7.77 -17.50 6.14
N LEU A 96 6.58 -18.06 5.93
CA LEU A 96 6.30 -19.48 6.19
C LEU A 96 7.15 -20.39 5.29
N PHE A 97 7.36 -20.00 4.04
CA PHE A 97 8.25 -20.72 3.15
C PHE A 97 9.72 -20.65 3.60
N ALA A 98 10.17 -19.46 4.02
CA ALA A 98 11.51 -19.28 4.61
C ALA A 98 11.68 -20.10 5.89
N LEU A 99 10.66 -20.11 6.77
CA LEU A 99 10.66 -20.87 8.02
C LEU A 99 10.87 -22.37 7.78
N ARG A 100 10.12 -22.95 6.83
CA ARG A 100 10.23 -24.37 6.49
C ARG A 100 11.58 -24.76 5.88
N ARG A 101 12.28 -23.78 5.28
CA ARG A 101 13.55 -24.00 4.57
C ARG A 101 14.79 -23.79 5.43
N GLY A 102 14.79 -22.82 6.31
CA GLY A 102 15.97 -22.42 7.07
C GLY A 102 15.67 -21.82 8.46
N GLY A 103 14.46 -22.07 8.98
CA GLY A 103 14.09 -21.63 10.32
C GLY A 103 13.84 -20.12 10.44
N LEU A 104 13.77 -19.64 11.68
CA LEU A 104 13.53 -18.23 11.98
C LEU A 104 14.67 -17.32 11.53
N ASP A 105 15.91 -17.76 11.58
CA ASP A 105 17.08 -16.99 11.14
C ASP A 105 16.91 -16.55 9.69
N LEU A 106 16.37 -17.44 8.84
CA LEU A 106 16.11 -17.14 7.45
C LEU A 106 14.93 -16.18 7.28
N VAL A 107 13.89 -16.29 8.11
CA VAL A 107 12.76 -15.34 8.12
C VAL A 107 13.27 -13.94 8.45
N PHE A 108 14.08 -13.79 9.49
CA PHE A 108 14.58 -12.50 9.94
C PHE A 108 15.58 -11.89 8.94
N GLY A 109 16.50 -12.69 8.41
CA GLY A 109 17.44 -12.24 7.38
C GLY A 109 16.74 -11.82 6.09
N MET A 110 15.72 -12.54 5.66
CA MET A 110 14.92 -12.16 4.49
C MET A 110 14.00 -10.97 4.76
N THR A 111 13.54 -10.75 5.98
CA THR A 111 12.82 -9.52 6.38
C THR A 111 13.73 -8.30 6.27
N ILE A 112 14.98 -8.39 6.73
CA ILE A 112 16.00 -7.34 6.53
C ILE A 112 16.20 -7.09 5.03
N THR A 113 16.34 -8.15 4.25
CA THR A 113 16.53 -8.06 2.78
C THR A 113 15.35 -7.34 2.11
N ALA A 114 14.11 -7.66 2.49
CA ALA A 114 12.92 -6.96 1.99
C ALA A 114 12.93 -5.47 2.35
N GLY A 115 13.38 -5.11 3.54
CA GLY A 115 13.58 -3.72 3.94
C GLY A 115 14.61 -2.98 3.08
N ILE A 116 15.75 -3.62 2.78
CA ILE A 116 16.77 -3.08 1.87
C ILE A 116 16.21 -2.89 0.46
N ILE A 117 15.44 -3.86 -0.03
CA ILE A 117 14.75 -3.76 -1.34
C ILE A 117 13.82 -2.55 -1.36
N GLN A 118 13.02 -2.32 -0.31
CA GLN A 118 12.13 -1.15 -0.23
C GLN A 118 12.89 0.18 -0.21
N LEU A 119 14.03 0.25 0.47
CA LEU A 119 14.91 1.42 0.42
C LEU A 119 15.40 1.71 -1.00
N GLY A 120 15.75 0.66 -1.77
CA GLY A 120 16.12 0.78 -3.17
C GLY A 120 14.97 1.19 -4.09
N ILE A 121 13.73 0.77 -3.76
CA ILE A 121 12.51 1.10 -4.51
C ILE A 121 12.09 2.57 -4.30
N ALA A 122 12.27 3.12 -3.11
CA ALA A 122 11.79 4.45 -2.74
C ALA A 122 12.19 5.57 -3.74
N PRO A 123 13.45 5.73 -4.15
CA PRO A 123 13.84 6.74 -5.14
C PRO A 123 13.31 6.43 -6.56
N LEU A 124 13.02 5.17 -6.86
CA LEU A 124 12.55 4.69 -8.16
C LEU A 124 11.02 4.68 -8.26
N LEU A 125 10.31 5.06 -7.20
CA LEU A 125 8.85 4.92 -7.08
C LEU A 125 8.08 5.48 -8.30
N LYS A 126 8.49 6.65 -8.80
CA LYS A 126 7.87 7.27 -9.99
C LYS A 126 8.02 6.40 -11.25
N ARG A 127 9.15 5.70 -11.40
CA ARG A 127 9.43 4.84 -12.57
C ARG A 127 8.75 3.48 -12.46
N LEU A 128 8.68 2.94 -11.26
CA LEU A 128 8.08 1.62 -10.98
C LEU A 128 6.55 1.61 -11.05
N ARG A 129 5.89 2.78 -10.97
CA ARG A 129 4.43 2.91 -11.16
C ARG A 129 3.94 2.26 -12.46
N ALA A 130 4.76 2.29 -13.50
CA ALA A 130 4.44 1.71 -14.79
C ALA A 130 4.52 0.17 -14.83
N LEU A 131 5.32 -0.45 -13.94
CA LEU A 131 5.48 -1.91 -13.84
C LEU A 131 4.41 -2.57 -12.98
N LEU A 132 3.93 -1.85 -11.97
CA LEU A 132 2.93 -2.32 -11.01
C LEU A 132 1.71 -1.38 -11.00
N PRO A 133 0.86 -1.45 -12.03
CA PRO A 133 -0.40 -0.73 -12.01
C PRO A 133 -1.29 -1.23 -10.86
N SER A 134 -2.26 -0.40 -10.45
CA SER A 134 -3.17 -0.68 -9.34
C SER A 134 -3.89 -2.03 -9.46
N GLU A 135 -4.16 -2.46 -10.68
CA GLU A 135 -4.85 -3.72 -10.97
C GLU A 135 -4.00 -4.94 -10.60
N ILE A 136 -2.70 -4.91 -10.90
CA ILE A 136 -1.76 -6.00 -10.53
C ILE A 136 -1.56 -6.00 -9.02
N ALA A 137 -1.40 -4.84 -8.40
CA ALA A 137 -1.31 -4.76 -6.95
C ALA A 137 -2.58 -5.28 -6.26
N GLY A 138 -3.76 -4.96 -6.81
CA GLY A 138 -5.03 -5.49 -6.35
C GLY A 138 -5.12 -7.01 -6.49
N LEU A 139 -4.63 -7.57 -7.60
CA LEU A 139 -4.56 -9.01 -7.82
C LEU A 139 -3.69 -9.70 -6.76
N VAL A 140 -2.49 -9.17 -6.49
CA VAL A 140 -1.60 -9.70 -5.45
C VAL A 140 -2.26 -9.71 -4.08
N ILE A 141 -2.97 -8.61 -3.74
CA ILE A 141 -3.71 -8.51 -2.49
C ILE A 141 -4.89 -9.50 -2.45
N ALA A 142 -5.59 -9.71 -3.56
CA ALA A 142 -6.69 -10.68 -3.63
C ALA A 142 -6.20 -12.13 -3.45
N ILE A 143 -5.11 -12.52 -4.11
CA ILE A 143 -4.48 -13.84 -3.94
C ILE A 143 -4.07 -14.04 -2.48
N LEU A 144 -3.48 -13.02 -1.87
CA LEU A 144 -3.10 -13.05 -0.45
C LEU A 144 -4.32 -13.24 0.46
N GLY A 145 -5.43 -12.53 0.18
CA GLY A 145 -6.68 -12.70 0.92
C GLY A 145 -7.20 -14.14 0.85
N LEU A 146 -7.09 -14.79 -0.31
CA LEU A 146 -7.49 -16.19 -0.49
C LEU A 146 -6.59 -17.14 0.33
N ALA A 147 -5.27 -16.94 0.28
CA ALA A 147 -4.33 -17.76 1.07
C ALA A 147 -4.58 -17.62 2.58
N LEU A 148 -4.86 -16.40 3.06
CA LEU A 148 -5.23 -16.17 4.46
C LEU A 148 -6.55 -16.81 4.83
N ALA A 149 -7.55 -16.82 3.95
CA ALA A 149 -8.82 -17.47 4.19
C ALA A 149 -8.63 -18.97 4.37
N SER A 150 -7.82 -19.59 3.51
CA SER A 150 -7.47 -21.02 3.61
C SER A 150 -6.81 -21.35 4.96
N LEU A 151 -5.82 -20.56 5.37
CA LEU A 151 -5.15 -20.73 6.67
C LEU A 151 -6.11 -20.51 7.84
N GLY A 152 -6.97 -19.48 7.74
CA GLY A 152 -7.98 -19.19 8.76
C GLY A 152 -8.99 -20.33 8.95
N VAL A 153 -9.42 -20.96 7.85
CA VAL A 153 -10.29 -22.14 7.89
C VAL A 153 -9.56 -23.33 8.52
N SER A 154 -8.32 -23.60 8.13
CA SER A 154 -7.55 -24.71 8.70
C SER A 154 -7.39 -24.60 10.21
N TYR A 155 -7.06 -23.42 10.72
CA TYR A 155 -6.95 -23.16 12.15
C TYR A 155 -8.32 -23.15 12.85
N GLY A 156 -9.33 -22.54 12.21
CA GLY A 156 -10.69 -22.43 12.77
C GLY A 156 -11.40 -23.76 12.92
N LEU A 157 -11.17 -24.68 11.99
CA LEU A 157 -11.75 -26.04 12.03
C LEU A 157 -10.85 -27.06 12.73
N GLY A 158 -9.59 -26.68 13.04
CA GLY A 158 -8.60 -27.58 13.61
C GLY A 158 -8.24 -28.73 12.68
N ILE A 159 -8.19 -28.47 11.37
CA ILE A 159 -7.86 -29.48 10.35
C ILE A 159 -6.39 -29.89 10.55
N ASP A 160 -6.18 -31.14 10.91
CA ASP A 160 -4.87 -31.77 10.99
C ASP A 160 -4.48 -32.46 9.64
N ASN A 161 -3.29 -33.05 9.60
CA ASN A 161 -2.80 -33.76 8.41
C ASN A 161 -3.67 -34.97 7.99
N GLY A 162 -4.61 -35.40 8.82
CA GLY A 162 -5.58 -36.47 8.54
C GLY A 162 -6.91 -35.95 8.01
N GLY A 163 -7.10 -34.62 7.88
CA GLY A 163 -8.32 -34.00 7.37
C GLY A 163 -9.50 -34.06 8.38
N SER A 164 -9.25 -34.41 9.65
CA SER A 164 -10.29 -34.46 10.68
C SER A 164 -10.64 -33.05 11.17
N ILE A 165 -11.94 -32.78 11.36
CA ILE A 165 -12.46 -31.53 11.92
C ILE A 165 -12.71 -31.73 13.42
N LYS A 166 -12.26 -30.76 14.25
CA LYS A 166 -12.48 -30.77 15.68
C LYS A 166 -13.76 -29.99 16.02
N PRO A 167 -14.84 -30.63 16.51
CA PRO A 167 -16.12 -29.96 16.79
C PRO A 167 -15.97 -28.76 17.75
N ASP A 168 -15.12 -28.90 18.76
CA ASP A 168 -14.86 -27.85 19.76
C ASP A 168 -14.26 -26.61 19.10
N TYR A 169 -13.39 -26.78 18.11
CA TYR A 169 -12.79 -25.68 17.35
C TYR A 169 -13.82 -24.96 16.49
N VAL A 170 -14.75 -25.72 15.87
CA VAL A 170 -15.84 -25.16 15.06
C VAL A 170 -16.74 -24.26 15.91
N ILE A 171 -17.08 -24.71 17.14
CA ILE A 171 -17.92 -23.93 18.06
C ILE A 171 -17.22 -22.61 18.43
N VAL A 172 -15.96 -22.68 18.86
CA VAL A 172 -15.20 -21.51 19.30
C VAL A 172 -14.97 -20.54 18.16
N SER A 173 -14.51 -21.04 17.00
CA SER A 173 -14.27 -20.19 15.83
C SER A 173 -15.58 -19.59 15.30
N GLY A 174 -16.68 -20.35 15.32
CA GLY A 174 -18.01 -19.90 14.93
C GLY A 174 -18.51 -18.75 15.81
N ILE A 175 -18.39 -18.86 17.14
CA ILE A 175 -18.77 -17.80 18.08
C ILE A 175 -17.92 -16.54 17.87
N ALA A 176 -16.60 -16.70 17.79
CA ALA A 176 -15.69 -15.58 17.56
C ALA A 176 -15.99 -14.86 16.23
N LEU A 177 -16.11 -15.61 15.14
CA LEU A 177 -16.40 -15.07 13.81
C LEU A 177 -17.79 -14.42 13.74
N ALA A 178 -18.81 -15.06 14.29
CA ALA A 178 -20.17 -14.49 14.34
C ALA A 178 -20.19 -13.17 15.12
N THR A 179 -19.50 -13.09 16.26
CA THR A 179 -19.36 -11.86 17.05
C THR A 179 -18.71 -10.75 16.24
N MET A 180 -17.59 -11.05 15.53
CA MET A 180 -16.90 -10.09 14.67
C MET A 180 -17.82 -9.59 13.55
N CYS A 181 -18.53 -10.48 12.87
CA CYS A 181 -19.43 -10.15 11.77
C CYS A 181 -20.64 -9.33 12.25
N ILE A 182 -21.30 -9.75 13.34
CA ILE A 182 -22.44 -9.05 13.92
C ILE A 182 -22.05 -7.61 14.30
N LEU A 183 -20.97 -7.44 15.01
CA LEU A 183 -20.50 -6.12 15.42
C LEU A 183 -20.08 -5.27 14.21
N ASN A 184 -19.43 -5.83 13.21
CA ASN A 184 -19.02 -5.09 12.03
C ASN A 184 -20.18 -4.60 11.19
N ILE A 185 -21.24 -5.41 11.04
CA ILE A 185 -22.40 -5.13 10.15
C ILE A 185 -23.44 -4.25 10.83
N TRP A 186 -23.84 -4.61 12.06
CA TRP A 186 -25.00 -3.99 12.71
C TRP A 186 -24.67 -2.91 13.74
N THR A 187 -23.38 -2.74 14.12
CA THR A 187 -23.00 -1.65 15.04
C THR A 187 -22.35 -0.47 14.32
N LYS A 188 -22.40 0.68 14.97
CA LYS A 188 -21.74 1.94 14.55
C LYS A 188 -20.74 2.39 15.61
N GLY A 189 -19.83 3.28 15.23
CA GLY A 189 -18.85 3.85 16.16
C GLY A 189 -17.91 2.79 16.76
N TYR A 190 -17.76 2.80 18.10
CA TYR A 190 -16.80 1.95 18.79
C TYR A 190 -17.06 0.44 18.64
N GLY A 191 -18.30 0.00 18.57
CA GLY A 191 -18.63 -1.43 18.40
C GLY A 191 -18.07 -1.98 17.09
N LYS A 192 -18.26 -1.25 15.99
CA LYS A 192 -17.70 -1.61 14.67
C LYS A 192 -16.17 -1.57 14.68
N MET A 193 -15.59 -0.56 15.32
CA MET A 193 -14.15 -0.32 15.34
C MET A 193 -13.39 -1.42 16.09
N PHE A 194 -13.95 -1.90 17.22
CA PHE A 194 -13.34 -2.94 18.04
C PHE A 194 -13.92 -4.34 17.79
N CYS A 195 -14.67 -4.56 16.71
CA CYS A 195 -15.36 -5.83 16.42
C CYS A 195 -14.42 -7.04 16.49
N VAL A 196 -13.20 -6.94 15.96
CA VAL A 196 -12.22 -8.04 15.99
C VAL A 196 -11.73 -8.30 17.41
N LEU A 197 -11.40 -7.24 18.15
CA LEU A 197 -10.95 -7.37 19.54
C LEU A 197 -12.03 -8.02 20.43
N ILE A 198 -13.28 -7.53 20.30
CA ILE A 198 -14.42 -8.09 21.05
C ILE A 198 -14.68 -9.54 20.62
N GLY A 199 -14.55 -9.85 19.32
CA GLY A 199 -14.67 -11.22 18.81
C GLY A 199 -13.58 -12.16 19.33
N ILE A 200 -12.33 -11.66 19.45
CA ILE A 200 -11.24 -12.40 20.09
C ILE A 200 -11.60 -12.69 21.56
N VAL A 201 -12.05 -11.69 22.31
CA VAL A 201 -12.46 -11.87 23.71
C VAL A 201 -13.60 -12.88 23.82
N ALA A 202 -14.63 -12.80 22.97
CA ALA A 202 -15.71 -13.78 22.91
C ALA A 202 -15.20 -15.19 22.60
N GLY A 203 -14.22 -15.31 21.71
CA GLY A 203 -13.53 -16.57 21.40
C GLY A 203 -12.74 -17.14 22.58
N TYR A 204 -12.07 -16.29 23.37
CA TYR A 204 -11.42 -16.72 24.61
C TYR A 204 -12.43 -17.26 25.64
N VAL A 205 -13.54 -16.54 25.84
CA VAL A 205 -14.61 -16.99 26.73
C VAL A 205 -15.20 -18.33 26.27
N ALA A 206 -15.45 -18.48 24.97
CA ALA A 206 -15.92 -19.73 24.37
C ALA A 206 -14.89 -20.86 24.55
N SER A 207 -13.60 -20.58 24.33
CA SER A 207 -12.51 -21.55 24.49
C SER A 207 -12.41 -22.05 25.93
N PHE A 208 -12.62 -21.16 26.89
CA PHE A 208 -12.70 -21.53 28.33
C PHE A 208 -13.93 -22.39 28.61
N ALA A 209 -15.10 -22.02 28.08
CA ALA A 209 -16.34 -22.77 28.31
C ALA A 209 -16.31 -24.20 27.72
N VAL A 210 -15.58 -24.39 26.61
CA VAL A 210 -15.43 -25.70 25.92
C VAL A 210 -14.24 -26.50 26.47
N GLY A 211 -13.39 -25.91 27.34
CA GLY A 211 -12.24 -26.60 27.95
C GLY A 211 -11.00 -26.69 27.07
N ILE A 212 -10.91 -25.86 26.01
CA ILE A 212 -9.69 -25.74 25.19
C ILE A 212 -8.62 -24.93 25.90
N LEU A 213 -9.03 -24.00 26.77
CA LEU A 213 -8.17 -23.08 27.49
C LEU A 213 -8.46 -23.15 29.00
N ASP A 214 -7.40 -23.32 29.79
CA ASP A 214 -7.47 -23.24 31.26
C ASP A 214 -6.90 -21.90 31.73
N PHE A 215 -7.63 -21.22 32.63
CA PHE A 215 -7.23 -19.91 33.18
C PHE A 215 -5.84 -19.91 33.84
N PRO A 216 -5.44 -20.91 34.61
CA PRO A 216 -4.11 -21.00 35.20
C PRO A 216 -2.98 -21.06 34.17
N THR A 217 -3.22 -21.61 32.98
CA THR A 217 -2.20 -21.76 31.95
C THR A 217 -1.86 -20.45 31.23
N ILE A 218 -2.78 -19.46 31.22
CA ILE A 218 -2.54 -18.15 30.59
C ILE A 218 -1.43 -17.39 31.30
N PHE A 219 -1.38 -17.47 32.66
CA PHE A 219 -0.43 -16.73 33.48
C PHE A 219 0.62 -17.63 34.17
N ALA A 220 0.73 -18.89 33.75
CA ALA A 220 1.68 -19.83 34.33
C ALA A 220 3.16 -19.49 34.05
N GLY A 221 3.42 -18.66 33.02
CA GLY A 221 4.76 -18.24 32.64
C GLY A 221 5.30 -17.01 33.38
N THR A 222 4.43 -16.26 34.04
CA THR A 222 4.84 -15.06 34.78
C THR A 222 5.22 -15.44 36.22
N ASN A 223 6.51 -15.56 36.49
CA ASN A 223 7.07 -15.51 37.83
C ASN A 223 6.84 -14.14 38.50
N ALA A 224 5.59 -13.65 38.59
CA ALA A 224 5.17 -12.38 39.20
C ALA A 224 6.01 -11.13 38.80
N GLN A 225 6.75 -11.17 37.71
CA GLN A 225 7.53 -10.03 37.23
C GLN A 225 6.62 -9.03 36.51
N LEU A 226 6.52 -7.81 37.06
CA LEU A 226 5.75 -6.72 36.45
C LEU A 226 6.42 -6.20 35.17
N VAL A 227 7.75 -6.28 35.09
CA VAL A 227 8.55 -5.80 33.96
C VAL A 227 9.58 -6.85 33.61
N ARG A 228 9.66 -7.18 32.31
CA ARG A 228 10.65 -8.11 31.75
C ARG A 228 11.23 -7.51 30.47
N VAL A 229 12.55 -7.53 30.36
CA VAL A 229 13.23 -7.20 29.10
C VAL A 229 13.25 -8.47 28.23
N PRO A 230 12.72 -8.43 26.99
CA PRO A 230 12.73 -9.59 26.11
C PRO A 230 14.16 -9.99 25.73
N HIS A 231 14.41 -11.30 25.65
CA HIS A 231 15.72 -11.86 25.32
C HIS A 231 15.89 -11.98 23.80
N LEU A 232 17.12 -11.76 23.33
CA LEU A 232 17.48 -11.82 21.90
C LEU A 232 18.25 -13.12 21.55
N GLU A 233 18.37 -14.06 22.48
CA GLU A 233 19.20 -15.27 22.32
C GLU A 233 18.73 -16.20 21.18
N HIS A 234 17.47 -16.11 20.80
CA HIS A 234 16.88 -16.93 19.72
C HIS A 234 16.97 -16.29 18.35
N ILE A 235 17.67 -15.15 18.19
CA ILE A 235 17.72 -14.37 16.96
C ILE A 235 19.04 -14.63 16.25
N GLY A 236 18.94 -15.22 15.06
CA GLY A 236 19.99 -15.31 14.07
C GLY A 236 19.53 -14.66 12.75
N TRP A 237 20.47 -14.50 11.82
CA TRP A 237 20.17 -13.98 10.49
C TRP A 237 20.85 -14.83 9.44
N SER A 238 20.07 -15.34 8.48
CA SER A 238 20.61 -16.02 7.32
C SER A 238 19.96 -15.50 6.05
N PHE A 239 20.60 -15.77 4.93
CA PHE A 239 20.18 -15.27 3.62
C PHE A 239 20.19 -16.41 2.61
N ASP A 240 19.08 -16.55 1.85
CA ASP A 240 18.99 -17.48 0.75
C ASP A 240 18.56 -16.76 -0.54
N PRO A 241 19.41 -16.73 -1.58
CA PRO A 241 19.09 -16.08 -2.85
C PRO A 241 17.80 -16.61 -3.51
N TYR A 242 17.42 -17.85 -3.27
CA TYR A 242 16.19 -18.42 -3.81
C TYR A 242 14.92 -17.76 -3.29
N LEU A 243 14.99 -17.15 -2.10
CA LEU A 243 13.87 -16.44 -1.50
C LEU A 243 13.79 -14.96 -1.94
N LEU A 244 14.75 -14.48 -2.72
CA LEU A 244 14.70 -13.09 -3.21
C LEU A 244 13.44 -12.81 -4.01
N ALA A 245 13.00 -13.73 -4.87
CA ALA A 245 11.82 -13.53 -5.71
C ALA A 245 10.54 -13.34 -4.88
N PRO A 246 10.15 -14.24 -3.96
CA PRO A 246 8.97 -14.06 -3.12
C PRO A 246 9.05 -12.81 -2.23
N PHE A 247 10.20 -12.49 -1.64
CA PHE A 247 10.34 -11.30 -0.81
C PHE A 247 10.38 -10.00 -1.62
N LEU A 248 10.93 -10.02 -2.85
CA LEU A 248 10.83 -8.89 -3.78
C LEU A 248 9.38 -8.60 -4.16
N VAL A 249 8.62 -9.64 -4.52
CA VAL A 249 7.19 -9.51 -4.83
C VAL A 249 6.42 -8.93 -3.65
N ALA A 250 6.65 -9.46 -2.45
CA ALA A 250 6.04 -8.95 -1.23
C ALA A 250 6.43 -7.48 -0.96
N ALA A 251 7.71 -7.10 -1.15
CA ALA A 251 8.18 -5.74 -0.99
C ALA A 251 7.54 -4.76 -1.99
N LEU A 252 7.34 -5.19 -3.24
CA LEU A 252 6.64 -4.41 -4.25
C LEU A 252 5.17 -4.22 -3.88
N ALA A 253 4.46 -5.28 -3.48
CA ALA A 253 3.07 -5.21 -3.02
C ALA A 253 2.92 -4.31 -1.78
N ALA A 254 3.82 -4.46 -0.82
CA ALA A 254 3.89 -3.61 0.38
C ALA A 254 4.12 -2.13 0.02
N THR A 255 4.99 -1.85 -0.94
CA THR A 255 5.26 -0.49 -1.44
C THR A 255 4.00 0.14 -2.04
N VAL A 256 3.26 -0.60 -2.87
CA VAL A 256 2.00 -0.09 -3.45
C VAL A 256 0.98 0.20 -2.34
N ARG A 257 0.86 -0.67 -1.34
CA ARG A 257 -0.03 -0.43 -0.20
C ARG A 257 0.35 0.81 0.59
N VAL A 258 1.63 0.98 0.95
CA VAL A 258 2.13 2.19 1.63
C VAL A 258 1.77 3.44 0.84
N THR A 259 1.99 3.44 -0.48
CA THR A 259 1.68 4.61 -1.32
C THR A 259 0.19 4.92 -1.36
N GLY A 260 -0.68 3.90 -1.38
CA GLY A 260 -2.12 4.05 -1.26
C GLY A 260 -2.55 4.63 0.09
N ASP A 261 -2.03 4.09 1.17
CA ASP A 261 -2.32 4.50 2.54
C ASP A 261 -1.90 5.95 2.80
N ILE A 262 -0.71 6.35 2.36
CA ILE A 262 -0.24 7.73 2.51
C ILE A 262 -1.03 8.69 1.61
N SER A 263 -1.40 8.28 0.40
CA SER A 263 -2.28 9.09 -0.46
C SER A 263 -3.63 9.34 0.21
N ASN A 264 -4.18 8.33 0.90
CA ASN A 264 -5.40 8.49 1.69
C ASN A 264 -5.18 9.41 2.89
N ALA A 265 -4.06 9.28 3.62
CA ALA A 265 -3.71 10.18 4.72
C ALA A 265 -3.57 11.64 4.25
N GLN A 266 -2.95 11.87 3.08
CA GLN A 266 -2.88 13.20 2.46
C GLN A 266 -4.26 13.77 2.16
N ARG A 267 -5.15 12.95 1.56
CA ARG A 267 -6.52 13.34 1.22
C ARG A 267 -7.35 13.67 2.47
N LEU A 268 -7.14 12.95 3.57
CA LEU A 268 -7.81 13.22 4.85
C LEU A 268 -7.39 14.55 5.47
N ASN A 269 -6.22 15.08 5.12
CA ASN A 269 -5.63 16.26 5.71
C ASN A 269 -5.65 17.51 4.81
N ASP A 270 -6.11 17.39 3.57
CA ASP A 270 -6.13 18.49 2.61
C ASP A 270 -7.44 18.48 1.81
N ALA A 271 -8.30 19.48 2.04
CA ALA A 271 -9.57 19.63 1.34
C ALA A 271 -9.41 19.87 -0.18
N ASP A 272 -8.30 20.53 -0.56
CA ASP A 272 -7.98 20.82 -1.96
C ASP A 272 -7.04 19.79 -2.59
N TRP A 273 -6.97 18.59 -2.00
CA TRP A 273 -6.09 17.55 -2.49
C TRP A 273 -6.46 17.11 -3.91
N VAL A 274 -5.53 17.25 -4.84
CA VAL A 274 -5.70 16.87 -6.25
C VAL A 274 -4.81 15.70 -6.64
N ARG A 275 -3.56 15.67 -6.12
CA ARG A 275 -2.57 14.66 -6.48
C ARG A 275 -1.67 14.28 -5.30
N PRO A 276 -1.15 13.03 -5.28
CA PRO A 276 -0.23 12.60 -4.24
C PRO A 276 1.08 13.39 -4.25
N ASN A 277 1.58 13.71 -3.05
CA ASN A 277 2.93 14.25 -2.89
C ASN A 277 3.94 13.11 -2.90
N PHE A 278 4.68 12.96 -4.00
CA PHE A 278 5.65 11.89 -4.18
C PHE A 278 6.84 11.94 -3.22
N ILE A 279 7.21 13.09 -2.68
CA ILE A 279 8.27 13.20 -1.67
C ILE A 279 7.82 12.49 -0.40
N SER A 280 6.60 12.74 0.06
CA SER A 280 6.00 12.09 1.21
C SER A 280 5.81 10.57 0.97
N LEU A 281 5.39 10.16 -0.24
CA LEU A 281 5.27 8.75 -0.60
C LEU A 281 6.62 8.03 -0.55
N ALA A 282 7.65 8.60 -1.18
CA ALA A 282 8.99 8.04 -1.18
C ALA A 282 9.58 7.98 0.25
N GLY A 283 9.37 9.04 1.05
CA GLY A 283 9.76 9.07 2.44
C GLY A 283 9.09 7.98 3.29
N ALA A 284 7.81 7.70 3.04
CA ALA A 284 7.07 6.63 3.71
C ALA A 284 7.60 5.24 3.34
N VAL A 285 7.88 5.00 2.05
CA VAL A 285 8.46 3.73 1.58
C VAL A 285 9.86 3.52 2.18
N SER A 286 10.69 4.57 2.24
CA SER A 286 11.99 4.52 2.91
C SER A 286 11.84 4.21 4.40
N ALA A 287 10.91 4.87 5.09
CA ALA A 287 10.65 4.63 6.52
C ALA A 287 10.16 3.20 6.77
N ASN A 288 9.30 2.68 5.90
CA ASN A 288 8.85 1.29 5.98
C ASN A 288 10.02 0.31 5.80
N GLY A 289 10.91 0.58 4.84
CA GLY A 289 12.13 -0.22 4.63
C GLY A 289 13.05 -0.21 5.86
N ILE A 290 13.28 0.95 6.48
CA ILE A 290 14.08 1.08 7.72
C ILE A 290 13.41 0.31 8.86
N ALA A 291 12.09 0.45 9.02
CA ALA A 291 11.34 -0.25 10.05
C ALA A 291 11.36 -1.76 9.84
N MET A 292 11.30 -2.24 8.60
CA MET A 292 11.47 -3.66 8.23
C MET A 292 12.86 -4.19 8.62
N ILE A 293 13.91 -3.43 8.33
CA ILE A 293 15.29 -3.78 8.73
C ILE A 293 15.36 -3.88 10.26
N PHE A 294 14.84 -2.89 10.97
CA PHE A 294 14.80 -2.91 12.42
C PHE A 294 14.04 -4.12 12.96
N CYS A 295 12.84 -4.41 12.43
CA CYS A 295 12.07 -5.60 12.84
C CYS A 295 12.85 -6.88 12.60
N GLY A 296 13.47 -7.07 11.43
CA GLY A 296 14.29 -8.25 11.17
C GLY A 296 15.50 -8.37 12.12
N LEU A 297 16.12 -7.24 12.51
CA LEU A 297 17.23 -7.23 13.46
C LEU A 297 16.82 -7.66 14.88
N ILE A 298 15.63 -7.31 15.32
CA ILE A 298 15.10 -7.69 16.65
C ILE A 298 14.30 -9.01 16.66
N GLY A 299 14.31 -9.77 15.57
CA GLY A 299 13.55 -11.00 15.45
C GLY A 299 12.06 -10.81 15.17
N GLY A 300 11.71 -9.71 14.51
CA GLY A 300 10.36 -9.42 14.11
C GLY A 300 10.04 -9.88 12.70
N PHE A 301 8.77 -9.78 12.35
CA PHE A 301 8.16 -10.17 11.09
C PHE A 301 7.96 -8.97 10.15
N GLY A 302 7.54 -9.22 8.92
CA GLY A 302 7.29 -8.19 7.92
C GLY A 302 6.13 -7.25 8.27
N ILE A 303 6.41 -5.96 8.28
CA ILE A 303 5.47 -4.88 8.63
C ILE A 303 5.12 -4.02 7.43
N ASN A 304 4.04 -3.25 7.55
CA ASN A 304 3.61 -2.25 6.59
C ASN A 304 2.75 -1.17 7.25
N SER A 305 2.35 -0.13 6.50
CA SER A 305 1.32 0.81 6.93
C SER A 305 -0.03 0.11 7.17
N TYR A 306 -0.85 0.67 8.05
CA TYR A 306 -2.12 0.07 8.44
C TYR A 306 -3.32 0.95 8.06
N SER A 307 -3.96 0.60 6.95
CA SER A 307 -5.10 1.33 6.37
C SER A 307 -6.26 1.53 7.35
N SER A 308 -6.58 0.51 8.17
CA SER A 308 -7.67 0.58 9.16
C SER A 308 -7.40 1.66 10.21
N SER A 309 -6.15 1.78 10.63
CA SER A 309 -5.73 2.78 11.62
C SER A 309 -5.73 4.20 11.03
N ILE A 310 -5.37 4.36 9.75
CA ILE A 310 -5.51 5.63 9.03
C ILE A 310 -7.00 6.00 8.87
N GLY A 311 -7.86 5.02 8.58
CA GLY A 311 -9.31 5.20 8.56
C GLY A 311 -9.88 5.66 9.90
N LEU A 312 -9.35 5.10 11.00
CA LEU A 312 -9.69 5.51 12.37
C LEU A 312 -9.36 6.99 12.62
N SER A 313 -8.17 7.44 12.19
CA SER A 313 -7.78 8.85 12.29
C SER A 313 -8.76 9.77 11.56
N GLY A 314 -9.20 9.37 10.36
CA GLY A 314 -10.22 10.11 9.60
C GLY A 314 -11.59 10.12 10.29
N ALA A 315 -12.00 8.99 10.88
CA ALA A 315 -13.30 8.87 11.56
C ALA A 315 -13.35 9.66 12.88
N THR A 316 -12.25 9.73 13.61
CA THR A 316 -12.14 10.50 14.87
C THR A 316 -11.81 11.98 14.63
N GLY A 317 -11.38 12.35 13.43
CA GLY A 317 -10.91 13.71 13.13
C GLY A 317 -9.58 14.06 13.79
N VAL A 318 -8.85 13.09 14.35
CA VAL A 318 -7.55 13.29 15.00
C VAL A 318 -6.45 12.70 14.11
N THR A 319 -5.80 13.54 13.32
CA THR A 319 -4.76 13.13 12.35
C THR A 319 -3.36 13.59 12.74
N SER A 320 -3.19 14.06 13.97
CA SER A 320 -1.94 14.60 14.50
C SER A 320 -0.82 13.55 14.54
N ARG A 321 0.38 13.90 14.07
CA ARG A 321 1.58 13.06 14.13
C ARG A 321 2.00 12.71 15.56
N SER A 322 1.71 13.57 16.53
CA SER A 322 2.03 13.34 17.94
C SER A 322 1.37 12.07 18.48
N VAL A 323 0.19 11.69 17.95
CA VAL A 323 -0.47 10.42 18.27
C VAL A 323 0.41 9.24 17.84
N GLY A 324 1.09 9.31 16.68
CA GLY A 324 2.02 8.26 16.23
C GLY A 324 3.19 8.05 17.21
N TYR A 325 3.71 9.12 17.78
CA TYR A 325 4.76 9.04 18.80
C TYR A 325 4.23 8.45 20.12
N ALA A 326 3.02 8.82 20.52
CA ALA A 326 2.35 8.25 21.69
C ALA A 326 2.05 6.76 21.51
N ILE A 327 1.66 6.31 20.31
CA ILE A 327 1.50 4.88 19.97
C ILE A 327 2.83 4.16 20.12
N GLY A 328 3.92 4.75 19.59
CA GLY A 328 5.26 4.18 19.71
C GLY A 328 5.70 3.98 21.15
N ALA A 329 5.52 5.00 21.99
CA ALA A 329 5.79 4.92 23.43
C ALA A 329 4.90 3.88 24.11
N GLY A 330 3.61 3.82 23.78
CA GLY A 330 2.67 2.85 24.33
C GLY A 330 3.07 1.40 24.02
N PHE A 331 3.44 1.09 22.78
CA PHE A 331 3.94 -0.25 22.43
C PHE A 331 5.30 -0.57 23.09
N ALA A 332 6.19 0.41 23.23
CA ALA A 332 7.43 0.19 23.97
C ALA A 332 7.18 -0.16 25.46
N VAL A 333 6.19 0.47 26.09
CA VAL A 333 5.77 0.12 27.45
C VAL A 333 5.13 -1.27 27.48
N LEU A 334 4.21 -1.59 26.55
CA LEU A 334 3.56 -2.89 26.48
C LEU A 334 4.55 -4.03 26.22
N ALA A 335 5.61 -3.79 25.44
CA ALA A 335 6.66 -4.77 25.18
C ALA A 335 7.43 -5.20 26.44
N LEU A 336 7.45 -4.34 27.47
CA LEU A 336 8.10 -4.62 28.75
C LEU A 336 7.16 -5.28 29.76
N ILE A 337 5.86 -5.38 29.48
CA ILE A 337 4.84 -5.98 30.37
C ILE A 337 4.57 -7.42 29.92
N PRO A 338 5.09 -8.45 30.63
CA PRO A 338 4.93 -9.85 30.22
C PRO A 338 3.46 -10.27 30.09
N ALA A 339 2.61 -9.81 30.99
CA ALA A 339 1.18 -10.12 30.95
C ALA A 339 0.49 -9.72 29.63
N ALA A 340 0.94 -8.62 28.99
CA ALA A 340 0.43 -8.20 27.69
C ALA A 340 0.82 -9.22 26.59
N ALA A 341 2.06 -9.70 26.61
CA ALA A 341 2.54 -10.70 25.64
C ALA A 341 1.89 -12.08 25.87
N GLU A 342 1.67 -12.48 27.14
CA GLU A 342 1.03 -13.75 27.50
C GLU A 342 -0.39 -13.86 26.98
N VAL A 343 -1.18 -12.78 27.08
CA VAL A 343 -2.54 -12.76 26.54
C VAL A 343 -2.54 -13.12 25.06
N PHE A 344 -1.59 -12.62 24.27
CA PHE A 344 -1.48 -12.98 22.85
C PHE A 344 -0.90 -14.39 22.66
N ALA A 345 0.14 -14.76 23.40
CA ALA A 345 0.78 -16.08 23.28
C ALA A 345 -0.17 -17.23 23.60
N ALA A 346 -1.07 -17.03 24.57
CA ALA A 346 -2.09 -18.00 24.96
C ALA A 346 -3.29 -18.09 23.99
N MET A 347 -3.32 -17.29 22.89
CA MET A 347 -4.47 -17.26 21.98
C MET A 347 -4.77 -18.64 21.38
N PRO A 348 -5.98 -19.21 21.59
CA PRO A 348 -6.33 -20.51 21.04
C PRO A 348 -6.37 -20.50 19.50
N LEU A 349 -5.96 -21.63 18.88
CA LEU A 349 -5.96 -21.77 17.41
C LEU A 349 -7.30 -21.42 16.76
N PRO A 350 -8.48 -21.88 17.25
CA PRO A 350 -9.75 -21.54 16.63
C PRO A 350 -10.07 -20.04 16.68
N VAL A 351 -9.61 -19.32 17.70
CA VAL A 351 -9.76 -17.85 17.79
C VAL A 351 -8.87 -17.17 16.76
N MET A 352 -7.63 -17.65 16.61
CA MET A 352 -6.72 -17.17 15.54
C MET A 352 -7.31 -17.42 14.15
N GLY A 353 -7.88 -18.61 13.93
CA GLY A 353 -8.52 -18.99 12.69
C GLY A 353 -9.68 -18.05 12.33
N ALA A 354 -10.55 -17.76 13.27
CA ALA A 354 -11.67 -16.83 13.10
C ALA A 354 -11.19 -15.42 12.75
N ALA A 355 -10.19 -14.90 13.47
CA ALA A 355 -9.63 -13.56 13.22
C ALA A 355 -8.91 -13.47 11.86
N LEU A 356 -8.20 -14.52 11.46
CA LEU A 356 -7.56 -14.61 10.15
C LEU A 356 -8.59 -14.63 9.02
N PHE A 357 -9.63 -15.46 9.15
CA PHE A 357 -10.68 -15.58 8.13
C PHE A 357 -11.46 -14.26 8.00
N PHE A 358 -11.80 -13.62 9.12
CA PHE A 358 -12.41 -12.30 9.10
C PHE A 358 -11.52 -11.26 8.39
N THR A 359 -10.23 -11.23 8.73
CA THR A 359 -9.25 -10.33 8.08
C THR A 359 -9.11 -10.63 6.60
N ALA A 360 -9.07 -11.91 6.22
CA ALA A 360 -8.96 -12.38 4.84
C ALA A 360 -10.10 -11.84 3.96
N ALA A 361 -11.33 -11.79 4.48
CA ALA A 361 -12.49 -11.25 3.76
C ALA A 361 -12.27 -9.78 3.37
N PHE A 362 -11.71 -8.95 4.26
CA PHE A 362 -11.41 -7.55 3.98
C PHE A 362 -10.22 -7.38 3.03
N VAL A 363 -9.18 -8.20 3.20
CA VAL A 363 -8.00 -8.19 2.31
C VAL A 363 -8.42 -8.56 0.89
N LEU A 364 -9.20 -9.63 0.73
CA LEU A 364 -9.74 -10.07 -0.56
C LEU A 364 -10.58 -8.98 -1.23
N THR A 365 -11.53 -8.42 -0.48
CA THR A 365 -12.41 -7.34 -0.97
C THR A 365 -11.62 -6.10 -1.36
N SER A 366 -10.61 -5.72 -0.57
CA SER A 366 -9.72 -4.60 -0.89
C SER A 366 -8.94 -4.84 -2.19
N GLY A 367 -8.43 -6.06 -2.40
CA GLY A 367 -7.79 -6.46 -3.64
C GLY A 367 -8.74 -6.33 -4.84
N LEU A 368 -9.97 -6.84 -4.72
CA LEU A 368 -11.00 -6.74 -5.77
C LEU A 368 -11.37 -5.28 -6.07
N GLN A 369 -11.52 -4.45 -5.04
CA GLN A 369 -11.77 -3.01 -5.22
C GLN A 369 -10.64 -2.30 -5.98
N MET A 370 -9.39 -2.67 -5.70
CA MET A 370 -8.23 -2.11 -6.43
C MET A 370 -8.19 -2.58 -7.89
N ILE A 371 -8.55 -3.84 -8.15
CA ILE A 371 -8.65 -4.38 -9.52
C ILE A 371 -9.71 -3.60 -10.32
N THR A 372 -10.87 -3.34 -9.72
CA THR A 372 -12.01 -2.69 -10.37
C THR A 372 -12.01 -1.16 -10.26
N ALA A 373 -11.00 -0.57 -9.63
CA ALA A 373 -10.90 0.88 -9.47
C ALA A 373 -10.77 1.65 -10.81
N ARG A 374 -10.31 0.95 -11.85
CA ARG A 374 -10.26 1.45 -13.24
C ARG A 374 -11.04 0.51 -14.17
N MET A 375 -11.46 1.02 -15.31
CA MET A 375 -12.08 0.20 -16.32
C MET A 375 -11.12 -0.89 -16.80
N LEU A 376 -11.61 -2.11 -16.81
CA LEU A 376 -10.86 -3.27 -17.29
C LEU A 376 -11.11 -3.44 -18.79
N ASP A 377 -10.06 -3.30 -19.58
CA ASP A 377 -10.06 -3.65 -21.00
C ASP A 377 -9.85 -5.17 -21.20
N ALA A 378 -10.02 -5.66 -22.42
CA ALA A 378 -9.85 -7.08 -22.73
C ALA A 378 -8.45 -7.60 -22.34
N ARG A 379 -7.41 -6.77 -22.48
CA ARG A 379 -6.03 -7.07 -22.12
C ARG A 379 -5.88 -7.28 -20.62
N LYS A 380 -6.38 -6.34 -19.80
CA LYS A 380 -6.34 -6.42 -18.33
C LYS A 380 -7.13 -7.60 -17.82
N ASN A 381 -8.27 -7.90 -18.44
CA ASN A 381 -9.05 -9.10 -18.10
C ASN A 381 -8.25 -10.39 -18.28
N VAL A 382 -7.52 -10.53 -19.39
CA VAL A 382 -6.65 -11.68 -19.62
C VAL A 382 -5.52 -11.75 -18.59
N VAL A 383 -4.84 -10.63 -18.34
CA VAL A 383 -3.73 -10.57 -17.36
C VAL A 383 -4.23 -10.99 -15.98
N ILE A 384 -5.32 -10.41 -15.51
CA ILE A 384 -5.87 -10.68 -14.17
C ILE A 384 -6.41 -12.09 -14.08
N GLY A 385 -7.28 -12.49 -15.02
CA GLY A 385 -7.94 -13.79 -14.99
C GLY A 385 -6.96 -14.97 -15.09
N PHE A 386 -6.00 -14.88 -16.02
CA PHE A 386 -4.99 -15.92 -16.18
C PHE A 386 -4.06 -16.02 -14.96
N SER A 387 -3.60 -14.87 -14.45
CA SER A 387 -2.68 -14.86 -13.30
C SER A 387 -3.36 -15.31 -12.01
N PHE A 388 -4.63 -14.95 -11.80
CA PHE A 388 -5.42 -15.45 -10.68
C PHE A 388 -5.65 -16.96 -10.78
N GLY A 389 -6.01 -17.44 -11.98
CA GLY A 389 -6.15 -18.87 -12.24
C GLY A 389 -4.87 -19.66 -11.95
N MET A 390 -3.70 -19.13 -12.38
CA MET A 390 -2.40 -19.76 -12.08
C MET A 390 -2.08 -19.79 -10.58
N ALA A 391 -2.45 -18.76 -9.84
CA ALA A 391 -2.30 -18.74 -8.38
C ALA A 391 -3.16 -19.82 -7.70
N VAL A 392 -4.42 -19.96 -8.12
CA VAL A 392 -5.32 -21.00 -7.61
C VAL A 392 -4.82 -22.41 -7.97
N VAL A 393 -4.33 -22.59 -9.19
CA VAL A 393 -3.72 -23.87 -9.64
C VAL A 393 -2.51 -24.23 -8.78
N ALA A 394 -1.69 -23.25 -8.38
CA ALA A 394 -0.55 -23.48 -7.50
C ALA A 394 -0.95 -24.01 -6.11
N ASP A 395 -2.06 -23.53 -5.57
CA ASP A 395 -2.58 -24.03 -4.28
C ASP A 395 -3.19 -25.43 -4.42
N ILE A 396 -3.99 -25.69 -5.48
CA ILE A 396 -4.66 -26.98 -5.70
C ILE A 396 -3.65 -28.09 -6.04
N TYR A 397 -2.70 -27.80 -6.91
CA TYR A 397 -1.71 -28.77 -7.42
C TYR A 397 -0.32 -28.57 -6.81
N HIS A 398 -0.26 -28.16 -5.55
CA HIS A 398 0.98 -27.86 -4.85
C HIS A 398 2.03 -28.98 -4.99
N ASN A 399 1.63 -30.24 -4.75
CA ASN A 399 2.52 -31.39 -4.81
C ASN A 399 3.10 -31.64 -6.23
N ALA A 400 2.32 -31.37 -7.28
CA ALA A 400 2.79 -31.52 -8.65
C ALA A 400 3.75 -30.39 -9.05
N LEU A 401 3.47 -29.16 -8.60
CA LEU A 401 4.27 -28.00 -8.90
C LEU A 401 5.57 -27.92 -8.08
N THR A 402 5.65 -28.59 -6.95
CA THR A 402 6.91 -28.74 -6.18
C THR A 402 7.84 -29.80 -6.79
N ALA A 403 7.36 -30.65 -7.70
CA ALA A 403 8.20 -31.60 -8.45
C ALA A 403 9.05 -30.97 -9.57
N VAL A 404 8.88 -29.66 -9.86
CA VAL A 404 9.70 -28.92 -10.83
C VAL A 404 11.14 -28.78 -10.33
N PRO A 405 12.12 -28.57 -11.25
CA PRO A 405 13.52 -28.38 -10.87
C PRO A 405 13.67 -27.31 -9.79
N PHE A 406 14.58 -27.57 -8.85
CA PHE A 406 14.81 -26.76 -7.63
C PHE A 406 14.88 -25.25 -7.87
N VAL A 407 15.46 -24.81 -8.99
CA VAL A 407 15.57 -23.39 -9.37
C VAL A 407 14.21 -22.71 -9.54
N PHE A 408 13.18 -23.44 -9.97
CA PHE A 408 11.84 -22.90 -10.22
C PHE A 408 10.87 -23.08 -9.04
N GLN A 409 11.22 -23.91 -8.05
CA GLN A 409 10.37 -24.17 -6.88
C GLN A 409 9.91 -22.90 -6.13
N PRO A 410 10.74 -21.85 -5.94
CA PRO A 410 10.30 -20.62 -5.28
C PRO A 410 9.17 -19.89 -6.01
N ILE A 411 9.08 -20.08 -7.32
CA ILE A 411 8.04 -19.47 -8.16
C ILE A 411 6.79 -20.36 -8.18
N PHE A 412 6.95 -21.64 -8.46
CA PHE A 412 5.84 -22.57 -8.66
C PHE A 412 5.27 -23.12 -7.34
N GLY A 413 6.07 -23.16 -6.28
CA GLY A 413 5.65 -23.65 -4.96
C GLY A 413 4.88 -22.62 -4.11
N ASN A 414 4.63 -21.41 -4.63
CA ASN A 414 3.93 -20.38 -3.89
C ASN A 414 2.92 -19.65 -4.81
N SER A 415 1.64 -19.73 -4.47
CA SER A 415 0.55 -19.15 -5.25
C SER A 415 0.69 -17.65 -5.45
N LEU A 416 1.09 -16.91 -4.41
CA LEU A 416 1.31 -15.47 -4.46
C LEU A 416 2.41 -15.11 -5.47
N VAL A 417 3.54 -15.83 -5.43
CA VAL A 417 4.68 -15.58 -6.31
C VAL A 417 4.33 -15.93 -7.75
N LEU A 418 3.76 -17.11 -7.99
CA LEU A 418 3.40 -17.55 -9.33
C LEU A 418 2.36 -16.60 -9.95
N GLY A 419 1.30 -16.28 -9.24
CA GLY A 419 0.28 -15.33 -9.71
C GLY A 419 0.86 -13.94 -10.01
N THR A 420 1.76 -13.44 -9.17
CA THR A 420 2.38 -12.13 -9.39
C THR A 420 3.36 -12.13 -10.56
N VAL A 421 4.21 -13.14 -10.66
CA VAL A 421 5.16 -13.28 -11.79
C VAL A 421 4.39 -13.38 -13.10
N CYS A 422 3.34 -14.19 -13.16
CA CYS A 422 2.46 -14.29 -14.33
C CYS A 422 1.83 -12.92 -14.67
N ALA A 423 1.31 -12.21 -13.67
CA ALA A 423 0.69 -10.90 -13.87
C ALA A 423 1.68 -9.87 -14.42
N VAL A 424 2.87 -9.80 -13.84
CA VAL A 424 3.91 -8.86 -14.30
C VAL A 424 4.38 -9.21 -15.71
N LEU A 425 4.66 -10.48 -15.99
CA LEU A 425 5.11 -10.93 -17.31
C LEU A 425 4.05 -10.69 -18.39
N LEU A 426 2.79 -11.10 -18.13
CA LEU A 426 1.69 -10.86 -19.05
C LEU A 426 1.43 -9.37 -19.27
N ASN A 427 1.51 -8.55 -18.21
CA ASN A 427 1.37 -7.10 -18.34
C ASN A 427 2.46 -6.49 -19.20
N LEU A 428 3.72 -6.92 -19.03
CA LEU A 428 4.83 -6.44 -19.86
C LEU A 428 4.65 -6.83 -21.33
N ILE A 429 4.26 -8.08 -21.61
CA ILE A 429 4.03 -8.57 -22.96
C ILE A 429 2.85 -7.84 -23.60
N THR A 430 1.72 -7.77 -22.92
CA THR A 430 0.50 -7.15 -23.46
C THR A 430 0.54 -5.62 -23.51
N ARG A 431 1.53 -5.00 -22.88
CA ARG A 431 1.75 -3.55 -22.94
C ARG A 431 2.41 -3.09 -24.24
N ILE A 432 2.98 -4.03 -25.02
CA ILE A 432 3.58 -3.70 -26.32
C ILE A 432 2.47 -3.19 -27.25
N GLY A 433 2.61 -1.94 -27.75
CA GLY A 433 1.64 -1.34 -28.67
C GLY A 433 0.44 -0.61 -28.04
N VAL A 434 0.39 -0.46 -26.72
CA VAL A 434 -0.72 0.23 -26.01
C VAL A 434 -0.73 1.75 -26.26
N ARG A 435 0.42 2.33 -26.60
CA ARG A 435 0.51 3.77 -26.83
C ARG A 435 -0.33 4.17 -28.04
N GLN A 436 -1.46 4.82 -27.78
CA GLN A 436 -2.34 5.38 -28.82
C GLN A 436 -1.86 6.77 -29.18
N ARG A 437 -1.89 7.08 -30.46
CA ARG A 437 -1.54 8.41 -31.00
C ARG A 437 -2.64 8.86 -31.93
N VAL A 438 -3.01 10.12 -31.79
CA VAL A 438 -3.98 10.78 -32.65
C VAL A 438 -3.46 12.17 -32.97
N SER A 439 -3.70 12.66 -34.18
CA SER A 439 -3.30 13.99 -34.56
C SER A 439 -4.41 14.72 -35.32
N ILE A 440 -4.46 16.03 -35.14
CA ILE A 440 -5.31 16.93 -35.91
C ILE A 440 -4.42 18.01 -36.54
N LYS A 441 -4.67 18.33 -37.81
CA LYS A 441 -4.01 19.41 -38.51
C LYS A 441 -4.97 20.56 -38.66
N LEU A 442 -4.55 21.74 -38.22
CA LEU A 442 -5.31 22.97 -38.29
C LEU A 442 -4.80 23.76 -39.50
N ALA A 443 -5.70 24.15 -40.40
CA ALA A 443 -5.35 24.91 -41.58
C ALA A 443 -4.85 26.33 -41.24
N PRO A 444 -3.99 26.94 -42.09
CA PRO A 444 -3.58 28.33 -41.93
C PRO A 444 -4.78 29.27 -41.91
N GLY A 445 -4.81 30.23 -40.98
CA GLY A 445 -5.89 31.22 -40.85
C GLY A 445 -7.21 30.72 -40.25
N ALA A 446 -7.29 29.44 -39.83
CA ALA A 446 -8.49 28.84 -39.22
C ALA A 446 -8.12 28.00 -37.99
N ILE A 447 -7.56 28.65 -36.98
CA ILE A 447 -7.34 27.95 -35.68
C ILE A 447 -8.71 27.77 -35.00
N ASN A 448 -9.33 26.64 -35.28
CA ASN A 448 -10.59 26.25 -34.65
C ASN A 448 -10.35 25.70 -33.24
N ARG A 449 -10.47 26.58 -32.23
CA ARG A 449 -10.30 26.22 -30.79
C ARG A 449 -11.32 25.18 -30.38
N GLU A 450 -12.58 25.33 -30.75
CA GLU A 450 -13.66 24.40 -30.44
C GLU A 450 -13.37 23.01 -31.01
N GLY A 451 -12.83 22.93 -32.23
CA GLY A 451 -12.42 21.69 -32.87
C GLY A 451 -11.29 20.96 -32.11
N VAL A 452 -10.33 21.70 -31.51
CA VAL A 452 -9.26 21.11 -30.69
C VAL A 452 -9.79 20.67 -29.33
N GLU A 453 -10.67 21.43 -28.72
CA GLU A 453 -11.34 21.04 -27.47
C GLU A 453 -12.17 19.77 -27.66
N GLN A 454 -12.96 19.70 -28.72
CA GLN A 454 -13.74 18.52 -29.08
C GLN A 454 -12.82 17.33 -29.37
N PHE A 455 -11.76 17.50 -30.16
CA PHE A 455 -10.78 16.47 -30.48
C PHE A 455 -10.14 15.87 -29.23
N LEU A 456 -9.68 16.71 -28.30
CA LEU A 456 -9.07 16.24 -27.04
C LEU A 456 -10.12 15.59 -26.13
N SER A 457 -11.32 16.14 -26.04
CA SER A 457 -12.40 15.60 -25.20
C SER A 457 -12.88 14.23 -25.70
N GLU A 458 -13.12 14.06 -27.00
CA GLU A 458 -13.55 12.78 -27.60
C GLU A 458 -12.48 11.69 -27.44
N ASN A 459 -11.21 12.02 -27.71
CA ASN A 459 -10.13 11.07 -27.55
C ASN A 459 -9.86 10.76 -26.07
N GLY A 460 -9.97 11.75 -25.17
CA GLY A 460 -9.90 11.55 -23.73
C GLY A 460 -10.97 10.59 -23.22
N ALA A 461 -12.19 10.69 -23.74
CA ALA A 461 -13.28 9.76 -23.41
C ALA A 461 -12.99 8.34 -23.93
N ARG A 462 -12.49 8.19 -25.18
CA ARG A 462 -12.09 6.89 -25.76
C ARG A 462 -10.96 6.22 -24.97
N TRP A 463 -10.03 7.01 -24.44
CA TRP A 463 -8.91 6.53 -23.63
C TRP A 463 -9.28 6.30 -22.16
N ALA A 464 -10.51 6.61 -21.75
CA ALA A 464 -10.93 6.65 -20.35
C ALA A 464 -9.97 7.47 -19.46
N ALA A 465 -9.41 8.54 -20.04
CA ALA A 465 -8.48 9.42 -19.37
C ALA A 465 -9.19 10.27 -18.30
N ARG A 466 -8.47 10.58 -17.21
CA ARG A 466 -8.99 11.39 -16.12
C ARG A 466 -9.40 12.79 -16.63
N ARG A 467 -10.61 13.23 -16.28
CA ARG A 467 -11.18 14.49 -16.72
C ARG A 467 -10.31 15.71 -16.33
N ASP A 468 -9.74 15.69 -15.11
CA ASP A 468 -8.86 16.77 -14.64
C ASP A 468 -7.59 16.91 -15.49
N VAL A 469 -6.99 15.78 -15.91
CA VAL A 469 -5.81 15.77 -16.77
C VAL A 469 -6.17 16.26 -18.17
N MET A 470 -7.30 15.78 -18.72
CA MET A 470 -7.77 16.24 -20.05
C MET A 470 -8.10 17.73 -20.06
N ASN A 471 -8.78 18.24 -19.03
CA ASN A 471 -9.08 19.68 -18.91
C ASN A 471 -7.80 20.52 -18.81
N ARG A 472 -6.79 20.08 -18.06
CA ARG A 472 -5.49 20.76 -17.99
C ARG A 472 -4.77 20.75 -19.33
N ALA A 473 -4.82 19.62 -20.05
CA ALA A 473 -4.21 19.49 -21.37
C ALA A 473 -4.91 20.38 -22.40
N THR A 474 -6.25 20.35 -22.41
CA THR A 474 -7.07 21.21 -23.27
C THR A 474 -6.78 22.69 -23.02
N PHE A 475 -6.79 23.11 -21.74
CA PHE A 475 -6.44 24.48 -21.37
C PHE A 475 -5.04 24.87 -21.85
N GLY A 476 -4.03 24.01 -21.64
CA GLY A 476 -2.66 24.26 -22.08
C GLY A 476 -2.56 24.41 -23.60
N VAL A 477 -3.21 23.54 -24.37
CA VAL A 477 -3.18 23.60 -25.83
C VAL A 477 -3.90 24.86 -26.35
N VAL A 478 -5.08 25.18 -25.80
CA VAL A 478 -5.84 26.38 -26.18
C VAL A 478 -5.04 27.64 -25.90
N GLN A 479 -4.40 27.75 -24.72
CA GLN A 479 -3.52 28.88 -24.40
C GLN A 479 -2.33 29.01 -25.35
N LEU A 480 -1.75 27.90 -25.79
CA LEU A 480 -0.67 27.93 -26.78
C LEU A 480 -1.18 28.41 -28.13
N LEU A 481 -2.35 27.92 -28.57
CA LEU A 481 -2.96 28.33 -29.83
C LEU A 481 -3.36 29.82 -29.85
N GLU A 482 -3.81 30.36 -28.71
CA GLU A 482 -4.12 31.79 -28.56
C GLU A 482 -2.91 32.69 -28.87
N VAL A 483 -1.76 32.28 -28.36
CA VAL A 483 -0.51 33.06 -28.54
C VAL A 483 0.10 32.87 -29.92
N LEU A 484 -0.11 31.71 -30.53
CA LEU A 484 0.39 31.46 -31.88
C LEU A 484 -0.38 32.27 -32.97
N GLY A 485 -1.62 32.69 -32.66
CA GLY A 485 -2.45 33.42 -33.62
C GLY A 485 -2.61 32.66 -34.94
N ASP A 486 -2.80 33.40 -36.02
CA ASP A 486 -2.90 32.83 -37.37
C ASP A 486 -1.50 32.45 -37.91
N SER A 487 -1.07 31.22 -37.62
CA SER A 487 0.19 30.70 -38.16
C SER A 487 0.12 30.51 -39.66
N PRO A 488 1.06 31.06 -40.44
CA PRO A 488 1.01 31.04 -41.93
C PRO A 488 1.17 29.64 -42.53
N LYS A 489 1.71 28.66 -41.79
CA LYS A 489 1.91 27.27 -42.26
C LYS A 489 1.00 26.25 -41.57
N GLY A 490 0.01 26.70 -40.77
CA GLY A 490 -0.86 25.84 -40.00
C GLY A 490 -0.21 25.29 -38.69
N VAL A 491 -0.98 24.58 -37.92
CA VAL A 491 -0.55 23.97 -36.66
C VAL A 491 -0.97 22.49 -36.62
N GLU A 492 -0.08 21.61 -36.19
CA GLU A 492 -0.37 20.21 -35.99
C GLU A 492 -0.38 19.92 -34.46
N VAL A 493 -1.48 19.36 -33.95
CA VAL A 493 -1.63 18.91 -32.56
C VAL A 493 -1.67 17.40 -32.55
N GLU A 494 -0.66 16.76 -31.97
CA GLU A 494 -0.57 15.32 -31.78
C GLU A 494 -0.76 15.02 -30.29
N ALA A 495 -1.75 14.21 -29.93
CA ALA A 495 -1.94 13.70 -28.57
C ALA A 495 -1.59 12.22 -28.51
N SER A 496 -0.83 11.81 -27.51
CA SER A 496 -0.48 10.42 -27.30
C SER A 496 -0.70 10.02 -25.83
N PHE A 497 -1.36 8.90 -25.63
CA PHE A 497 -1.74 8.39 -24.32
C PHE A 497 -1.24 6.96 -24.12
N ASP A 498 -0.64 6.69 -22.95
CA ASP A 498 -0.09 5.37 -22.60
C ASP A 498 -0.60 4.84 -21.25
N GLU A 499 -1.82 5.23 -20.82
CA GLU A 499 -2.46 4.96 -19.53
C GLU A 499 -1.88 5.72 -18.33
N PHE A 500 -0.61 6.05 -18.32
CA PHE A 500 0.08 6.75 -17.22
C PHE A 500 0.50 8.16 -17.59
N ASN A 501 0.63 8.43 -18.86
CA ASN A 501 1.11 9.69 -19.38
C ASN A 501 0.26 10.15 -20.56
N LEU A 502 -0.05 11.42 -20.56
CA LEU A 502 -0.62 12.11 -21.71
C LEU A 502 0.44 13.10 -22.22
N ASP A 503 0.95 12.85 -23.42
CA ASP A 503 1.84 13.79 -24.12
C ASP A 503 1.05 14.48 -25.21
N VAL A 504 1.02 15.81 -25.19
CA VAL A 504 0.46 16.61 -26.27
C VAL A 504 1.59 17.39 -26.90
N ARG A 505 1.81 17.17 -28.21
CA ARG A 505 2.80 17.85 -29.03
C ARG A 505 2.12 18.81 -29.98
N VAL A 506 2.57 20.05 -29.93
CA VAL A 506 2.08 21.09 -30.84
C VAL A 506 3.24 21.50 -31.72
N ARG A 507 3.08 21.30 -33.04
CA ARG A 507 4.07 21.68 -34.04
C ARG A 507 3.56 22.88 -34.84
N TYR A 508 4.38 23.92 -34.97
CA TYR A 508 4.07 25.14 -35.70
C TYR A 508 5.32 25.76 -36.33
N ALA A 509 5.14 26.59 -37.33
CA ALA A 509 6.22 27.38 -37.92
C ALA A 509 6.28 28.75 -37.23
N GLY A 510 7.46 29.14 -36.74
CA GLY A 510 7.63 30.45 -36.09
C GLY A 510 8.76 30.47 -35.07
N ALA A 511 8.77 31.50 -34.21
CA ALA A 511 9.75 31.65 -33.16
C ALA A 511 9.47 30.70 -31.99
N PRO A 512 10.50 30.16 -31.29
CA PRO A 512 10.34 29.32 -30.13
C PRO A 512 9.66 30.07 -29.00
N LEU A 513 8.78 29.36 -28.25
CA LEU A 513 8.09 29.91 -27.10
C LEU A 513 9.06 30.01 -25.92
N SER A 514 9.15 31.20 -25.33
CA SER A 514 9.89 31.41 -24.07
C SER A 514 9.07 30.86 -22.87
N ILE A 515 9.70 30.01 -22.05
CA ILE A 515 9.06 29.34 -20.92
C ILE A 515 9.71 29.82 -19.61
N PRO A 516 9.27 30.96 -19.01
CA PRO A 516 9.90 31.51 -17.82
C PRO A 516 9.64 30.65 -16.58
N GLU A 517 10.62 30.63 -15.66
CA GLU A 517 10.48 29.91 -14.38
C GLU A 517 9.64 30.67 -13.35
N LYS A 518 9.71 31.99 -13.37
CA LYS A 518 8.99 32.88 -12.47
C LYS A 518 7.90 33.62 -13.22
N LYS A 519 6.86 34.02 -12.47
CA LYS A 519 5.79 34.86 -13.02
C LYS A 519 6.40 36.17 -13.54
N PRO A 520 6.21 36.50 -14.83
CA PRO A 520 6.69 37.77 -15.38
C PRO A 520 6.07 38.97 -14.62
N ALA A 521 6.85 40.00 -14.41
CA ALA A 521 6.34 41.21 -13.77
C ALA A 521 5.36 41.95 -14.71
N PRO A 522 4.31 42.62 -14.18
CA PRO A 522 3.36 43.36 -15.03
C PRO A 522 4.01 44.36 -15.95
N ARG A 523 5.14 44.97 -15.53
CA ARG A 523 5.93 45.88 -16.37
C ARG A 523 6.63 45.18 -17.53
N GLU A 524 7.09 43.95 -17.34
CA GLU A 524 7.72 43.14 -18.42
C GLU A 524 6.69 42.71 -19.46
N ILE A 525 5.46 42.40 -19.03
CA ILE A 525 4.35 42.01 -19.90
C ILE A 525 3.92 43.19 -20.77
N MET A 526 3.87 44.42 -20.20
CA MET A 526 3.42 45.63 -20.91
C MET A 526 4.49 46.28 -21.76
N ALA A 527 5.77 46.03 -21.47
CA ALA A 527 6.89 46.71 -22.15
C ALA A 527 7.46 45.94 -23.35
N SER A 528 7.13 44.68 -23.53
CA SER A 528 7.65 43.84 -24.61
C SER A 528 6.56 43.45 -25.60
N GLU A 529 6.86 43.50 -26.91
CA GLU A 529 6.00 42.94 -27.97
C GLU A 529 5.73 41.44 -27.78
N ASP A 530 6.59 40.73 -27.01
CA ASP A 530 6.47 39.33 -26.66
C ASP A 530 5.85 39.09 -25.26
N GLY A 531 5.27 40.12 -24.62
CA GLY A 531 4.74 40.03 -23.27
C GLY A 531 3.64 38.97 -23.09
N GLU A 532 2.76 38.84 -24.08
CA GLU A 532 1.72 37.82 -24.14
C GLU A 532 2.32 36.40 -24.26
N ARG A 533 3.37 36.23 -25.04
CA ARG A 533 4.09 34.96 -25.18
C ARG A 533 4.80 34.54 -23.90
N LEU A 534 5.37 35.48 -23.16
CA LEU A 534 5.98 35.24 -21.85
C LEU A 534 4.93 34.78 -20.82
N LEU A 535 3.78 35.46 -20.79
CA LEU A 535 2.69 35.08 -19.87
C LEU A 535 2.14 33.68 -20.21
N ALA A 536 1.91 33.41 -21.49
CA ALA A 536 1.44 32.09 -21.92
C ALA A 536 2.44 30.99 -21.63
N GLY A 537 3.74 31.21 -21.87
CA GLY A 537 4.78 30.24 -21.51
C GLY A 537 4.78 29.92 -20.00
N TYR A 538 4.55 30.93 -19.15
CA TYR A 538 4.38 30.73 -17.71
C TYR A 538 3.12 29.94 -17.36
N LEU A 539 1.97 30.25 -17.97
CA LEU A 539 0.71 29.53 -17.76
C LEU A 539 0.81 28.07 -18.22
N LEU A 540 1.44 27.82 -19.36
CA LEU A 540 1.72 26.49 -19.88
C LEU A 540 2.59 25.67 -18.91
N ARG A 541 3.64 26.28 -18.36
CA ARG A 541 4.48 25.62 -17.35
C ARG A 541 3.71 25.25 -16.09
N ARG A 542 2.66 26.00 -15.75
CA ARG A 542 1.83 25.73 -14.58
C ARG A 542 0.73 24.71 -14.87
N SER A 543 0.26 24.60 -16.10
CA SER A 543 -0.76 23.63 -16.52
C SER A 543 -0.19 22.24 -16.72
N ALA A 544 1.01 22.12 -17.31
CA ALA A 544 1.69 20.87 -17.59
C ALA A 544 2.63 20.45 -16.45
N ASP A 545 2.80 19.14 -16.26
CA ASP A 545 3.75 18.60 -15.27
C ASP A 545 5.19 18.73 -15.75
N ARG A 546 5.40 18.65 -17.07
CA ARG A 546 6.67 18.99 -17.75
C ARG A 546 6.36 19.62 -19.10
N ILE A 547 7.20 20.57 -19.49
CA ILE A 547 7.13 21.23 -20.78
C ILE A 547 8.52 21.25 -21.40
N SER A 548 8.60 20.99 -22.68
CA SER A 548 9.82 21.16 -23.47
C SER A 548 9.50 21.79 -24.81
N SER A 549 10.36 22.68 -25.26
CA SER A 549 10.30 23.29 -26.59
C SER A 549 11.59 22.96 -27.34
N ARG A 550 11.46 22.49 -28.58
CA ARG A 550 12.56 22.20 -29.49
C ARG A 550 12.32 22.87 -30.83
N GLN A 551 13.34 23.46 -31.39
CA GLN A 551 13.30 24.01 -32.72
C GLN A 551 14.10 23.12 -33.68
N SER A 552 13.49 22.78 -34.80
CA SER A 552 14.12 22.02 -35.90
C SER A 552 13.87 22.76 -37.21
N GLY A 553 14.87 23.52 -37.66
CA GLY A 553 14.74 24.41 -38.82
C GLY A 553 13.70 25.51 -38.56
N GLU A 554 12.71 25.63 -39.46
CA GLU A 554 11.60 26.59 -39.32
C GLU A 554 10.45 26.10 -38.43
N THR A 555 10.48 24.83 -37.98
CA THR A 555 9.40 24.23 -37.18
C THR A 555 9.79 24.19 -35.73
N VAL A 556 8.87 24.62 -34.86
CA VAL A 556 8.96 24.50 -33.39
C VAL A 556 8.01 23.41 -32.93
N GLU A 557 8.52 22.52 -32.08
CA GLU A 557 7.74 21.50 -31.41
C GLU A 557 7.69 21.81 -29.89
N VAL A 558 6.51 22.07 -29.37
CA VAL A 558 6.25 22.19 -27.93
C VAL A 558 5.59 20.91 -27.44
N THR A 559 6.21 20.26 -26.49
CA THR A 559 5.67 19.03 -25.84
C THR A 559 5.20 19.36 -24.45
N LEU A 560 3.91 19.15 -24.21
CA LEU A 560 3.25 19.24 -22.92
C LEU A 560 3.06 17.81 -22.37
N HIS A 561 3.65 17.53 -21.23
CA HIS A 561 3.57 16.22 -20.56
C HIS A 561 2.72 16.32 -19.32
N TYR A 562 1.77 15.40 -19.17
CA TYR A 562 0.86 15.30 -18.05
C TYR A 562 0.94 13.89 -17.44
N ASP A 563 1.23 13.80 -16.15
CA ASP A 563 1.14 12.56 -15.37
C ASP A 563 -0.33 12.21 -15.15
N HIS A 564 -0.77 11.02 -15.60
CA HIS A 564 -2.17 10.57 -15.54
C HIS A 564 -2.50 9.71 -14.32
#